data_92ca0595c71d42b44d244951b7b5a910
#
_entry.id   92ca0595c71d42b44d244951b7b5a910
#
_cell.length_a   1.000
_cell.length_b   1.000
_cell.length_c   1.000
_cell.angle_alpha   90.00
_cell.angle_beta   90.00
_cell.angle_gamma   90.00
#
_symmetry.space_group_name_H-M   'P 1'
#
loop_
_entity.id
_entity.type
_entity.pdbx_description
1 polymer ?
#
loop_
_entity_poly.entity_id
_entity_poly.type
_entity_poly.pdbx_seq_one_letter_code
_entity_poly.pdbx_strand_id
1 'polypeptide(L)'
;MIGENVLRAARYPFLPEAREFISRNIDLSLEGLEKTGSETALKRAVERVKNALLLKEVKVTALDELNYVREMLSFPIAIILVSTLMNEYVRRIYALGESRGAYKRMLHESDETLLYIGEKLGVKGILDQENMMMVRVPTYLNLAYSFHAPHWKLVNRVVDNGHVLVNRMEYARLLQVEVNNYVYEKTLEPVPAGAVPENFKKAVNAISEVWNRLEADKPSYAPLRGREDTPPCISRIVKKMENGENASHFERLIVATFM
;
A
#
# COMPACT_ATOMS: atom_id res chain seq x y z
N MET A 1 -18.04 -21.88 17.23
CA MET A 1 -18.04 -21.21 15.89
C MET A 1 -17.48 -19.81 16.03
N ILE A 2 -16.46 -19.49 15.25
CA ILE A 2 -15.88 -18.13 15.20
C ILE A 2 -16.91 -17.21 14.55
N GLY A 3 -17.19 -16.07 15.18
CA GLY A 3 -18.15 -15.10 14.64
C GLY A 3 -17.66 -14.52 13.30
N GLU A 4 -18.57 -14.26 12.37
CA GLU A 4 -18.28 -13.69 11.04
C GLU A 4 -17.45 -12.40 11.11
N ASN A 5 -17.69 -11.56 12.13
CA ASN A 5 -16.95 -10.33 12.38
C ASN A 5 -15.45 -10.59 12.64
N VAL A 6 -15.11 -11.68 13.34
CA VAL A 6 -13.72 -12.04 13.64
C VAL A 6 -13.01 -12.53 12.38
N LEU A 7 -13.68 -13.31 11.57
CA LEU A 7 -13.13 -13.77 10.28
C LEU A 7 -12.93 -12.62 9.33
N ARG A 8 -13.85 -11.65 9.28
CA ARG A 8 -13.70 -10.43 8.49
C ARG A 8 -12.53 -9.58 8.99
N ALA A 9 -12.40 -9.41 10.31
CA ALA A 9 -11.26 -8.71 10.92
C ALA A 9 -9.91 -9.36 10.59
N ALA A 10 -9.83 -10.69 10.56
CA ALA A 10 -8.62 -11.41 10.16
C ALA A 10 -8.33 -11.29 8.65
N ARG A 11 -9.37 -11.25 7.83
CA ARG A 11 -9.26 -11.07 6.38
C ARG A 11 -8.86 -9.65 6.01
N TYR A 12 -9.30 -8.67 6.79
CA TYR A 12 -9.04 -7.23 6.61
C TYR A 12 -8.52 -6.59 7.90
N PRO A 13 -7.26 -6.87 8.29
CA PRO A 13 -6.74 -6.50 9.61
C PRO A 13 -6.52 -5.00 9.80
N PHE A 14 -6.74 -4.19 8.78
CA PHE A 14 -6.78 -2.73 8.86
C PHE A 14 -8.13 -2.19 9.36
N LEU A 15 -9.18 -3.01 9.45
CA LEU A 15 -10.48 -2.61 9.96
C LEU A 15 -10.45 -2.37 11.48
N PRO A 16 -11.30 -1.46 12.00
CA PRO A 16 -11.36 -1.15 13.43
C PRO A 16 -11.59 -2.38 14.32
N GLU A 17 -12.37 -3.36 13.85
CA GLU A 17 -12.69 -4.58 14.61
C GLU A 17 -11.44 -5.42 14.92
N ALA A 18 -10.47 -5.44 14.00
CA ALA A 18 -9.22 -6.13 14.26
C ALA A 18 -8.45 -5.45 15.41
N ARG A 19 -8.40 -4.10 15.41
CA ARG A 19 -7.77 -3.33 16.47
C ARG A 19 -8.49 -3.54 17.82
N GLU A 20 -9.82 -3.50 17.83
CA GLU A 20 -10.61 -3.73 19.04
C GLU A 20 -10.42 -5.14 19.59
N PHE A 21 -10.41 -6.15 18.72
CA PHE A 21 -10.17 -7.53 19.12
C PHE A 21 -8.79 -7.66 19.77
N ILE A 22 -7.76 -7.13 19.14
CA ILE A 22 -6.39 -7.18 19.63
C ILE A 22 -6.27 -6.45 20.98
N SER A 23 -6.80 -5.22 21.08
CA SER A 23 -6.69 -4.40 22.31
C SER A 23 -7.39 -5.00 23.52
N ARG A 24 -8.47 -5.79 23.29
CA ARG A 24 -9.21 -6.46 24.38
C ARG A 24 -8.57 -7.77 24.84
N ASN A 25 -7.84 -8.45 23.96
CA ASN A 25 -7.41 -9.82 24.18
C ASN A 25 -5.89 -9.96 24.34
N ILE A 26 -5.12 -8.94 23.99
CA ILE A 26 -3.67 -9.03 23.87
C ILE A 26 -3.02 -7.76 24.37
N ASP A 27 -1.99 -7.93 25.22
CA ASP A 27 -1.13 -6.83 25.60
C ASP A 27 -0.21 -6.46 24.41
N LEU A 28 -0.46 -5.29 23.82
CA LEU A 28 0.29 -4.75 22.68
C LEU A 28 1.61 -4.08 23.06
N SER A 29 2.00 -4.10 24.33
CA SER A 29 3.37 -3.71 24.68
C SER A 29 4.37 -4.63 23.99
N LEU A 30 5.57 -4.12 23.69
CA LEU A 30 6.64 -4.95 23.09
C LEU A 30 6.95 -6.17 23.97
N GLU A 31 6.85 -6.04 25.30
CA GLU A 31 7.02 -7.13 26.26
C GLU A 31 5.83 -8.11 26.26
N GLY A 32 4.59 -7.62 26.13
CA GLY A 32 3.39 -8.42 25.99
C GLY A 32 3.40 -9.25 24.71
N LEU A 33 3.87 -8.64 23.61
CA LEU A 33 4.07 -9.32 22.34
C LEU A 33 5.12 -10.45 22.41
N GLU A 34 6.11 -10.38 23.30
CA GLU A 34 7.04 -11.50 23.54
C GLU A 34 6.38 -12.69 24.24
N LYS A 35 5.44 -12.42 25.15
CA LYS A 35 4.83 -13.45 26.01
C LYS A 35 3.66 -14.20 25.33
N THR A 36 2.93 -13.58 24.44
CA THR A 36 1.60 -14.05 23.94
C THR A 36 1.68 -14.91 22.67
N GLY A 37 2.70 -15.76 22.48
CA GLY A 37 2.81 -16.60 21.27
C GLY A 37 3.14 -15.81 20.00
N SER A 38 3.72 -14.63 20.17
CA SER A 38 4.04 -13.65 19.12
C SER A 38 5.09 -14.12 18.12
N GLU A 39 5.84 -15.18 18.42
CA GLU A 39 6.85 -15.68 17.47
C GLU A 39 6.24 -16.08 16.14
N THR A 40 5.08 -16.74 16.16
CA THR A 40 4.37 -17.13 14.94
C THR A 40 3.79 -15.91 14.21
N ALA A 41 3.28 -14.92 14.98
CA ALA A 41 2.79 -13.67 14.41
C ALA A 41 3.94 -12.80 13.87
N LEU A 42 5.09 -12.76 14.55
CA LEU A 42 6.29 -12.07 14.09
C LEU A 42 6.83 -12.71 12.79
N LYS A 43 6.94 -14.05 12.74
CA LYS A 43 7.31 -14.76 11.50
C LYS A 43 6.35 -14.43 10.36
N ARG A 44 5.05 -14.41 10.65
CA ARG A 44 4.03 -14.03 9.67
C ARG A 44 4.15 -12.56 9.24
N ALA A 45 4.47 -11.65 10.16
CA ALA A 45 4.70 -10.23 9.84
C ALA A 45 5.90 -10.05 8.90
N VAL A 46 7.00 -10.74 9.17
CA VAL A 46 8.18 -10.76 8.28
C VAL A 46 7.81 -11.30 6.89
N GLU A 47 7.03 -12.38 6.84
CA GLU A 47 6.55 -12.96 5.58
C GLU A 47 5.67 -11.97 4.80
N ARG A 48 4.73 -11.24 5.47
CA ARG A 48 3.91 -10.19 4.86
C ARG A 48 4.79 -9.13 4.19
N VAL A 49 5.79 -8.61 4.90
CA VAL A 49 6.70 -7.60 4.34
C VAL A 49 7.51 -8.17 3.18
N LYS A 50 8.09 -9.37 3.32
CA LYS A 50 8.82 -10.04 2.23
C LYS A 50 7.94 -10.28 1.00
N ASN A 51 6.71 -10.73 1.19
CA ASN A 51 5.76 -10.93 0.07
C ASN A 51 5.41 -9.59 -0.60
N ALA A 52 5.23 -8.52 0.17
CA ALA A 52 5.04 -7.19 -0.41
C ALA A 52 6.26 -6.75 -1.23
N LEU A 53 7.48 -6.96 -0.74
CA LEU A 53 8.71 -6.58 -1.44
C LEU A 53 8.92 -7.40 -2.73
N LEU A 54 8.74 -8.71 -2.66
CA LEU A 54 9.06 -9.64 -3.75
C LEU A 54 7.92 -9.77 -4.76
N LEU A 55 6.68 -9.90 -4.27
CA LEU A 55 5.50 -10.21 -5.08
C LEU A 55 4.61 -8.99 -5.34
N LYS A 56 4.86 -7.88 -4.65
CA LYS A 56 3.99 -6.68 -4.63
C LYS A 56 2.54 -7.00 -4.21
N GLU A 57 2.37 -8.06 -3.44
CA GLU A 57 1.07 -8.54 -2.98
C GLU A 57 1.21 -9.30 -1.67
N VAL A 58 0.32 -9.03 -0.72
CA VAL A 58 0.21 -9.80 0.53
C VAL A 58 -1.03 -10.69 0.48
N LYS A 59 -0.79 -12.00 0.44
CA LYS A 59 -1.86 -13.00 0.51
C LYS A 59 -2.15 -13.33 1.98
N VAL A 60 -3.43 -13.38 2.33
CA VAL A 60 -3.87 -13.92 3.63
C VAL A 60 -3.90 -15.43 3.52
N THR A 61 -3.34 -16.11 4.51
CA THR A 61 -3.40 -17.58 4.61
C THR A 61 -4.81 -18.04 4.94
N ALA A 62 -5.10 -19.33 4.75
CA ALA A 62 -6.40 -19.91 5.12
C ALA A 62 -6.75 -19.58 6.58
N LEU A 63 -7.93 -19.01 6.77
CA LEU A 63 -8.43 -18.59 8.09
C LEU A 63 -9.12 -19.77 8.77
N ASP A 64 -8.34 -20.58 9.47
CA ASP A 64 -8.83 -21.57 10.41
C ASP A 64 -8.82 -21.02 11.85
N GLU A 65 -9.28 -21.82 12.80
CA GLU A 65 -9.40 -21.41 14.21
C GLU A 65 -8.06 -21.01 14.87
N LEU A 66 -6.94 -21.46 14.33
CA LEU A 66 -5.59 -21.16 14.86
C LEU A 66 -4.94 -19.96 14.16
N ASN A 67 -5.34 -19.67 12.94
CA ASN A 67 -4.64 -18.71 12.09
C ASN A 67 -5.22 -17.28 12.12
N TYR A 68 -6.51 -17.10 12.51
CA TYR A 68 -7.12 -15.77 12.46
C TYR A 68 -6.43 -14.77 13.41
N VAL A 69 -6.07 -15.19 14.63
CA VAL A 69 -5.36 -14.32 15.59
C VAL A 69 -3.98 -13.94 15.04
N ARG A 70 -3.28 -14.93 14.48
CA ARG A 70 -1.96 -14.71 13.85
C ARG A 70 -2.04 -13.72 12.69
N GLU A 71 -3.06 -13.83 11.83
CA GLU A 71 -3.24 -12.88 10.72
C GLU A 71 -3.54 -11.46 11.23
N MET A 72 -4.43 -11.31 12.23
CA MET A 72 -4.72 -10.01 12.83
C MET A 72 -3.49 -9.38 13.49
N LEU A 73 -2.73 -10.15 14.29
CA LEU A 73 -1.52 -9.66 14.97
C LEU A 73 -0.37 -9.35 14.03
N SER A 74 -0.21 -10.13 12.97
CA SER A 74 0.90 -9.94 12.03
C SER A 74 0.85 -8.59 11.31
N PHE A 75 -0.31 -7.98 11.16
CA PHE A 75 -0.47 -6.71 10.49
C PHE A 75 0.14 -5.52 11.26
N PRO A 76 -0.25 -5.23 12.52
CA PRO A 76 0.38 -4.15 13.28
C PRO A 76 1.88 -4.42 13.54
N ILE A 77 2.28 -5.67 13.74
CA ILE A 77 3.69 -6.02 13.87
C ILE A 77 4.46 -5.68 12.59
N ALA A 78 3.91 -6.00 11.41
CA ALA A 78 4.54 -5.65 10.13
C ALA A 78 4.65 -4.13 9.93
N ILE A 79 3.64 -3.35 10.36
CA ILE A 79 3.71 -1.88 10.37
C ILE A 79 4.89 -1.42 11.22
N ILE A 80 5.04 -1.93 12.46
CA ILE A 80 6.16 -1.59 13.35
C ILE A 80 7.51 -1.92 12.69
N LEU A 81 7.66 -3.11 12.10
CA LEU A 81 8.88 -3.52 11.40
C LEU A 81 9.23 -2.57 10.25
N VAL A 82 8.23 -2.22 9.42
CA VAL A 82 8.42 -1.30 8.29
C VAL A 82 8.72 0.12 8.76
N SER A 83 8.06 0.60 9.83
CA SER A 83 8.34 1.91 10.42
C SER A 83 9.78 2.01 10.95
N THR A 84 10.26 0.93 11.60
CA THR A 84 11.62 0.85 12.16
C THR A 84 12.71 0.90 11.10
N LEU A 85 12.43 0.40 9.88
CA LEU A 85 13.37 0.46 8.75
C LEU A 85 13.65 1.88 8.25
N MET A 86 12.77 2.85 8.53
CA MET A 86 12.87 4.25 8.08
C MET A 86 13.12 4.41 6.57
N ASN A 87 12.71 3.44 5.76
CA ASN A 87 12.91 3.44 4.32
C ASN A 87 11.60 3.71 3.59
N GLU A 88 11.54 4.85 2.90
CA GLU A 88 10.36 5.34 2.20
C GLU A 88 9.90 4.37 1.09
N TYR A 89 10.81 3.78 0.36
CA TYR A 89 10.47 2.82 -0.71
C TYR A 89 9.86 1.54 -0.14
N VAL A 90 10.40 1.04 0.98
CA VAL A 90 9.85 -0.14 1.67
C VAL A 90 8.44 0.15 2.17
N ARG A 91 8.19 1.34 2.75
CA ARG A 91 6.84 1.79 3.19
C ARG A 91 5.85 1.77 2.04
N ARG A 92 6.19 2.40 0.91
CA ARG A 92 5.32 2.44 -0.28
C ARG A 92 5.04 1.06 -0.85
N ILE A 93 6.07 0.23 -0.95
CA ILE A 93 5.91 -1.13 -1.49
C ILE A 93 5.07 -2.00 -0.55
N TYR A 94 5.26 -1.88 0.77
CA TYR A 94 4.46 -2.60 1.74
C TYR A 94 2.98 -2.20 1.66
N ALA A 95 2.69 -0.90 1.67
CA ALA A 95 1.34 -0.39 1.52
C ALA A 95 0.68 -0.86 0.21
N LEU A 96 1.43 -0.83 -0.90
CA LEU A 96 0.98 -1.36 -2.19
C LEU A 96 0.69 -2.87 -2.12
N GLY A 97 1.53 -3.65 -1.46
CA GLY A 97 1.35 -5.09 -1.33
C GLY A 97 0.10 -5.45 -0.53
N GLU A 98 -0.14 -4.78 0.60
CA GLU A 98 -1.33 -4.95 1.42
C GLU A 98 -2.61 -4.55 0.66
N SER A 99 -2.60 -3.40 0.02
CA SER A 99 -3.76 -2.91 -0.74
C SER A 99 -4.11 -3.80 -1.92
N ARG A 100 -3.12 -4.35 -2.64
CA ARG A 100 -3.36 -5.30 -3.74
C ARG A 100 -3.94 -6.61 -3.25
N GLY A 101 -3.41 -7.14 -2.15
CA GLY A 101 -3.97 -8.33 -1.52
C GLY A 101 -5.41 -8.12 -1.05
N ALA A 102 -5.69 -6.96 -0.43
CA ALA A 102 -7.03 -6.58 -0.02
C ALA A 102 -7.99 -6.46 -1.22
N TYR A 103 -7.57 -5.78 -2.30
CA TYR A 103 -8.36 -5.65 -3.53
C TYR A 103 -8.79 -7.01 -4.09
N LYS A 104 -7.86 -7.96 -4.23
CA LYS A 104 -8.17 -9.29 -4.74
C LYS A 104 -9.21 -10.02 -3.89
N ARG A 105 -9.15 -9.87 -2.57
CA ARG A 105 -10.15 -10.45 -1.67
C ARG A 105 -11.50 -9.75 -1.82
N MET A 106 -11.51 -8.42 -1.88
CA MET A 106 -12.73 -7.60 -2.07
C MET A 106 -13.50 -7.95 -3.35
N LEU A 107 -12.83 -8.39 -4.41
CA LEU A 107 -13.51 -8.84 -5.63
C LEU A 107 -14.44 -10.04 -5.42
N HIS A 108 -14.27 -10.80 -4.35
CA HIS A 108 -15.07 -12.01 -4.04
C HIS A 108 -16.04 -11.80 -2.86
N GLU A 109 -16.09 -10.58 -2.29
CA GLU A 109 -17.02 -10.25 -1.20
C GLU A 109 -18.41 -9.90 -1.73
N SER A 110 -19.42 -9.88 -0.85
CA SER A 110 -20.74 -9.33 -1.18
C SER A 110 -20.73 -7.82 -1.26
N ASP A 111 -21.74 -7.23 -1.90
CA ASP A 111 -21.87 -5.77 -1.99
C ASP A 111 -22.03 -5.12 -0.61
N GLU A 112 -22.77 -5.77 0.29
CA GLU A 112 -22.92 -5.31 1.68
C GLU A 112 -21.56 -5.27 2.40
N THR A 113 -20.73 -6.30 2.20
CA THR A 113 -19.37 -6.33 2.78
C THR A 113 -18.49 -5.24 2.20
N LEU A 114 -18.57 -4.98 0.89
CA LEU A 114 -17.81 -3.89 0.26
C LEU A 114 -18.24 -2.51 0.78
N LEU A 115 -19.54 -2.27 0.90
CA LEU A 115 -20.09 -1.02 1.45
C LEU A 115 -19.68 -0.85 2.92
N TYR A 116 -19.73 -1.93 3.70
CA TYR A 116 -19.26 -1.93 5.08
C TYR A 116 -17.77 -1.58 5.19
N ILE A 117 -16.91 -2.21 4.39
CA ILE A 117 -15.48 -1.89 4.34
C ILE A 117 -15.27 -0.42 3.96
N GLY A 118 -16.00 0.05 2.93
CA GLY A 118 -15.95 1.43 2.49
C GLY A 118 -16.37 2.42 3.58
N GLU A 119 -17.42 2.15 4.32
CA GLU A 119 -17.86 2.98 5.45
C GLU A 119 -16.76 3.07 6.51
N LYS A 120 -16.13 1.96 6.88
CA LYS A 120 -15.04 1.93 7.88
C LYS A 120 -13.77 2.65 7.42
N LEU A 121 -13.53 2.72 6.12
CA LEU A 121 -12.42 3.45 5.52
C LEU A 121 -12.76 4.91 5.16
N GLY A 122 -14.00 5.37 5.43
CA GLY A 122 -14.42 6.72 5.06
C GLY A 122 -14.81 6.89 3.58
N VAL A 123 -14.84 5.82 2.81
CA VAL A 123 -15.29 5.80 1.40
C VAL A 123 -16.74 5.35 1.35
N LYS A 124 -17.65 6.20 1.80
CA LYS A 124 -19.06 5.86 1.91
C LYS A 124 -19.69 5.68 0.53
N GLY A 125 -20.16 4.47 0.25
CA GLY A 125 -20.94 4.11 -0.93
C GLY A 125 -22.39 3.82 -0.55
N ILE A 126 -23.30 3.99 -1.52
CA ILE A 126 -24.71 3.55 -1.43
C ILE A 126 -25.05 2.81 -2.73
N LEU A 127 -25.99 1.89 -2.68
CA LEU A 127 -26.51 1.23 -3.89
C LEU A 127 -27.67 2.06 -4.48
N ASP A 128 -27.71 2.18 -5.80
CA ASP A 128 -28.83 2.68 -6.54
C ASP A 128 -29.86 1.57 -6.86
N GLN A 129 -30.88 1.89 -7.61
CA GLN A 129 -31.92 0.94 -8.02
C GLN A 129 -31.42 -0.13 -9.00
N GLU A 130 -30.31 0.09 -9.69
CA GLU A 130 -29.69 -0.79 -10.67
C GLU A 130 -28.50 -1.57 -10.07
N ASN A 131 -28.34 -1.55 -8.75
CA ASN A 131 -27.21 -2.13 -7.99
C ASN A 131 -25.83 -1.53 -8.39
N MET A 132 -25.80 -0.30 -8.90
CA MET A 132 -24.57 0.46 -9.06
C MET A 132 -24.22 1.11 -7.74
N MET A 133 -22.92 1.23 -7.46
CA MET A 133 -22.43 1.89 -6.25
C MET A 133 -22.27 3.39 -6.52
N MET A 134 -22.85 4.21 -5.67
CA MET A 134 -22.77 5.67 -5.75
C MET A 134 -21.79 6.21 -4.72
N VAL A 135 -20.78 6.93 -5.17
CA VAL A 135 -19.73 7.54 -4.35
C VAL A 135 -19.80 9.06 -4.50
N ARG A 136 -19.73 9.80 -3.40
CA ARG A 136 -19.73 11.27 -3.46
C ARG A 136 -18.60 11.80 -4.34
N VAL A 137 -18.90 12.81 -5.18
CA VAL A 137 -17.93 13.40 -6.13
C VAL A 137 -16.60 13.79 -5.45
N PRO A 138 -16.55 14.48 -4.28
CA PRO A 138 -15.27 14.81 -3.66
C PRO A 138 -14.45 13.59 -3.26
N THR A 139 -15.09 12.56 -2.69
CA THR A 139 -14.42 11.30 -2.33
C THR A 139 -13.89 10.57 -3.57
N TYR A 140 -14.72 10.51 -4.62
CA TYR A 140 -14.30 9.93 -5.90
C TYR A 140 -13.06 10.63 -6.48
N LEU A 141 -13.07 11.95 -6.55
CA LEU A 141 -11.94 12.73 -7.09
C LEU A 141 -10.66 12.52 -6.30
N ASN A 142 -10.74 12.50 -4.96
CA ASN A 142 -9.59 12.26 -4.10
C ASN A 142 -8.94 10.90 -4.32
N LEU A 143 -9.73 9.87 -4.66
CA LEU A 143 -9.22 8.53 -4.87
C LEU A 143 -8.85 8.26 -6.34
N ALA A 144 -9.65 8.76 -7.27
CA ALA A 144 -9.48 8.50 -8.69
C ALA A 144 -8.33 9.31 -9.34
N TYR A 145 -7.78 10.33 -8.68
CA TYR A 145 -6.71 11.16 -9.26
C TYR A 145 -5.46 10.35 -9.68
N SER A 146 -5.19 9.24 -8.99
CA SER A 146 -4.05 8.35 -9.27
C SER A 146 -4.25 7.48 -10.52
N PHE A 147 -5.48 7.43 -11.07
CA PHE A 147 -5.79 6.62 -12.25
C PHE A 147 -5.70 7.45 -13.51
N HIS A 148 -4.86 7.02 -14.46
CA HIS A 148 -4.63 7.76 -15.70
C HIS A 148 -5.58 7.38 -16.83
N ALA A 149 -6.27 6.22 -16.75
CA ALA A 149 -7.18 5.76 -17.81
C ALA A 149 -8.38 6.70 -17.94
N PRO A 150 -8.81 7.01 -19.20
CA PRO A 150 -9.84 8.01 -19.46
C PRO A 150 -11.17 7.77 -18.73
N HIS A 151 -11.57 6.53 -18.53
CA HIS A 151 -12.83 6.19 -17.86
C HIS A 151 -12.85 6.59 -16.36
N TRP A 152 -11.70 6.89 -15.72
CA TRP A 152 -11.64 7.42 -14.36
C TRP A 152 -11.81 8.94 -14.29
N LYS A 153 -11.71 9.64 -15.42
CA LYS A 153 -11.92 11.09 -15.44
C LYS A 153 -13.40 11.42 -15.24
N LEU A 154 -13.69 12.37 -14.35
CA LEU A 154 -15.05 12.73 -13.98
C LEU A 154 -15.91 13.10 -15.22
N VAL A 155 -15.31 13.73 -16.21
CA VAL A 155 -16.00 14.12 -17.47
C VAL A 155 -16.55 12.89 -18.24
N ASN A 156 -16.04 11.70 -18.00
CA ASN A 156 -16.46 10.45 -18.64
C ASN A 156 -17.30 9.56 -17.67
N ARG A 157 -17.80 10.13 -16.58
CA ARG A 157 -18.58 9.41 -15.57
C ARG A 157 -20.03 9.89 -15.55
N VAL A 158 -20.92 8.96 -15.24
CA VAL A 158 -22.29 9.32 -14.90
C VAL A 158 -22.29 9.91 -13.49
N VAL A 159 -22.85 11.11 -13.36
CA VAL A 159 -22.99 11.80 -12.08
C VAL A 159 -24.46 12.05 -11.84
N ASP A 160 -24.96 11.60 -10.70
CA ASP A 160 -26.33 11.83 -10.26
C ASP A 160 -26.35 12.38 -8.82
N ASN A 161 -27.06 13.45 -8.60
CA ASN A 161 -27.25 14.10 -7.29
C ASN A 161 -25.96 14.24 -6.45
N GLY A 162 -24.82 14.62 -7.11
CA GLY A 162 -23.53 14.82 -6.46
C GLY A 162 -22.78 13.52 -6.15
N HIS A 163 -23.21 12.41 -6.73
CA HIS A 163 -22.56 11.10 -6.63
C HIS A 163 -22.13 10.61 -8.02
N VAL A 164 -20.98 9.94 -8.05
CA VAL A 164 -20.46 9.27 -9.25
C VAL A 164 -20.89 7.81 -9.19
N LEU A 165 -21.48 7.33 -10.29
CA LEU A 165 -21.84 5.92 -10.42
C LEU A 165 -20.61 5.11 -10.79
N VAL A 166 -20.34 4.06 -10.03
CA VAL A 166 -19.24 3.12 -10.24
C VAL A 166 -19.74 1.70 -10.13
N ASN A 167 -19.20 0.81 -10.94
CA ASN A 167 -19.50 -0.61 -10.79
C ASN A 167 -18.75 -1.19 -9.57
N ARG A 168 -19.10 -2.41 -9.20
CA ARG A 168 -18.54 -3.13 -8.05
C ARG A 168 -17.01 -3.23 -8.09
N MET A 169 -16.43 -3.54 -9.24
CA MET A 169 -14.96 -3.66 -9.39
C MET A 169 -14.28 -2.29 -9.26
N GLU A 170 -14.89 -1.25 -9.81
CA GLU A 170 -14.40 0.12 -9.70
C GLU A 170 -14.46 0.60 -8.24
N TYR A 171 -15.55 0.29 -7.52
CA TYR A 171 -15.64 0.63 -6.10
C TYR A 171 -14.57 -0.09 -5.28
N ALA A 172 -14.38 -1.39 -5.48
CA ALA A 172 -13.29 -2.13 -4.85
C ALA A 172 -11.92 -1.54 -5.19
N ARG A 173 -11.76 -0.98 -6.41
CA ARG A 173 -10.52 -0.30 -6.82
C ARG A 173 -10.32 1.03 -6.11
N LEU A 174 -11.38 1.79 -5.86
CA LEU A 174 -11.31 3.00 -5.02
C LEU A 174 -10.94 2.64 -3.58
N LEU A 175 -11.56 1.58 -3.02
CA LEU A 175 -11.20 1.07 -1.69
C LEU A 175 -9.74 0.63 -1.61
N GLN A 176 -9.19 0.05 -2.67
CA GLN A 176 -7.77 -0.30 -2.73
C GLN A 176 -6.87 0.92 -2.54
N VAL A 177 -7.20 2.06 -3.16
CA VAL A 177 -6.42 3.30 -3.00
C VAL A 177 -6.47 3.74 -1.54
N GLU A 178 -7.64 3.71 -0.92
CA GLU A 178 -7.79 4.11 0.48
C GLU A 178 -7.04 3.17 1.44
N VAL A 179 -7.09 1.86 1.21
CA VAL A 179 -6.27 0.90 1.97
C VAL A 179 -4.77 1.21 1.82
N ASN A 180 -4.32 1.56 0.61
CA ASN A 180 -2.93 1.95 0.37
C ASN A 180 -2.55 3.18 1.20
N ASN A 181 -3.37 4.23 1.15
CA ASN A 181 -3.16 5.46 1.91
C ASN A 181 -3.13 5.17 3.42
N TYR A 182 -4.13 4.45 3.92
CA TYR A 182 -4.21 4.07 5.33
C TYR A 182 -2.98 3.31 5.81
N VAL A 183 -2.57 2.27 5.08
CA VAL A 183 -1.39 1.47 5.47
C VAL A 183 -0.12 2.30 5.41
N TYR A 184 0.04 3.13 4.38
CA TYR A 184 1.19 4.01 4.26
C TYR A 184 1.27 5.00 5.43
N GLU A 185 0.18 5.69 5.75
CA GLU A 185 0.11 6.61 6.90
C GLU A 185 0.45 5.93 8.22
N LYS A 186 -0.06 4.70 8.43
CA LYS A 186 0.28 3.91 9.63
C LYS A 186 1.77 3.59 9.73
N THR A 187 2.48 3.45 8.63
CA THR A 187 3.95 3.26 8.66
C THR A 187 4.74 4.53 8.97
N LEU A 188 4.10 5.70 8.95
CA LEU A 188 4.70 6.99 9.35
C LEU A 188 4.54 7.26 10.85
N GLU A 189 3.63 6.57 11.53
CA GLU A 189 3.45 6.73 12.98
C GLU A 189 4.73 6.35 13.73
N PRO A 190 5.07 7.09 14.80
CA PRO A 190 6.26 6.78 15.59
C PRO A 190 6.15 5.39 16.21
N VAL A 191 7.25 4.64 16.18
CA VAL A 191 7.33 3.36 16.88
C VAL A 191 7.23 3.61 18.39
N PRO A 192 6.47 2.80 19.15
CA PRO A 192 6.36 2.94 20.59
C PRO A 192 7.73 3.02 21.26
N ALA A 193 7.88 3.97 22.19
CA ALA A 193 9.14 4.14 22.95
C ALA A 193 9.38 2.90 23.81
N GLY A 194 10.59 2.36 23.71
CA GLY A 194 11.04 1.19 24.49
C GLY A 194 12.23 0.52 23.84
N ALA A 195 12.89 -0.38 24.57
CA ALA A 195 13.95 -1.20 23.98
C ALA A 195 13.32 -2.16 22.97
N VAL A 196 13.73 -2.07 21.70
CA VAL A 196 13.27 -3.00 20.65
C VAL A 196 13.80 -4.40 21.00
N PRO A 197 12.92 -5.40 21.19
CA PRO A 197 13.34 -6.76 21.52
C PRO A 197 14.29 -7.35 20.49
N GLU A 198 15.14 -8.26 20.89
CA GLU A 198 16.18 -8.85 20.02
C GLU A 198 15.59 -9.62 18.83
N ASN A 199 14.45 -10.28 19.02
CA ASN A 199 13.71 -10.97 17.98
C ASN A 199 13.18 -10.00 16.91
N PHE A 200 12.76 -8.78 17.31
CA PHE A 200 12.36 -7.72 16.37
C PHE A 200 13.56 -7.17 15.58
N LYS A 201 14.72 -6.98 16.24
CA LYS A 201 15.95 -6.56 15.53
C LYS A 201 16.36 -7.57 14.47
N LYS A 202 16.31 -8.88 14.81
CA LYS A 202 16.56 -9.96 13.84
C LYS A 202 15.55 -9.92 12.67
N ALA A 203 14.28 -9.66 12.95
CA ALA A 203 13.24 -9.53 11.93
C ALA A 203 13.49 -8.32 11.00
N VAL A 204 13.85 -7.17 11.56
CA VAL A 204 14.21 -5.97 10.78
C VAL A 204 15.43 -6.25 9.88
N ASN A 205 16.48 -6.88 10.43
CA ASN A 205 17.67 -7.25 9.64
C ASN A 205 17.33 -8.20 8.49
N ALA A 206 16.49 -9.21 8.74
CA ALA A 206 16.04 -10.15 7.70
C ALA A 206 15.22 -9.50 6.58
N ILE A 207 14.52 -8.40 6.85
CA ILE A 207 13.82 -7.60 5.84
C ILE A 207 14.82 -6.72 5.09
N SER A 208 15.75 -6.07 5.82
CA SER A 208 16.79 -5.23 5.22
C SER A 208 17.66 -5.99 4.23
N GLU A 209 18.03 -7.25 4.54
CA GLU A 209 18.78 -8.11 3.63
C GLU A 209 18.03 -8.36 2.32
N VAL A 210 16.72 -8.62 2.39
CA VAL A 210 15.89 -8.80 1.18
C VAL A 210 15.84 -7.52 0.38
N TRP A 211 15.65 -6.38 1.04
CA TRP A 211 15.63 -5.09 0.39
C TRP A 211 16.96 -4.76 -0.31
N ASN A 212 18.09 -4.94 0.38
CA ASN A 212 19.43 -4.67 -0.17
C ASN A 212 19.72 -5.54 -1.40
N ARG A 213 19.29 -6.82 -1.41
CA ARG A 213 19.39 -7.67 -2.61
C ARG A 213 18.58 -7.12 -3.76
N LEU A 214 17.32 -6.71 -3.51
CA LEU A 214 16.46 -6.12 -4.54
C LEU A 214 17.00 -4.79 -5.08
N GLU A 215 17.72 -4.02 -4.27
CA GLU A 215 18.41 -2.82 -4.74
C GLU A 215 19.66 -3.13 -5.56
N ALA A 216 20.43 -4.12 -5.13
CA ALA A 216 21.63 -4.56 -5.85
C ALA A 216 21.28 -5.15 -7.23
N ASP A 217 20.14 -5.84 -7.35
CA ASP A 217 19.65 -6.42 -8.60
C ASP A 217 19.01 -5.39 -9.55
N LYS A 218 18.79 -4.15 -9.10
CA LYS A 218 18.39 -3.08 -10.02
C LYS A 218 19.55 -2.81 -10.97
N PRO A 219 19.28 -2.77 -12.30
CA PRO A 219 20.30 -2.32 -13.21
C PRO A 219 20.81 -0.98 -12.71
N SER A 220 22.10 -0.93 -12.37
CA SER A 220 22.80 0.32 -12.10
C SER A 220 22.63 1.13 -13.37
N TYR A 221 21.71 2.09 -13.37
CA TYR A 221 21.82 3.19 -14.28
C TYR A 221 23.09 3.94 -13.82
N ALA A 222 24.22 3.49 -14.33
CA ALA A 222 25.42 4.31 -14.26
C ALA A 222 24.98 5.68 -14.80
N PRO A 223 25.15 6.76 -14.05
CA PRO A 223 24.94 8.07 -14.65
C PRO A 223 25.78 8.04 -15.93
N LEU A 224 25.19 8.40 -17.06
CA LEU A 224 25.87 8.44 -18.34
C LEU A 224 27.09 9.38 -18.19
N ARG A 225 28.16 8.85 -17.62
CA ARG A 225 29.43 9.49 -17.43
C ARG A 225 30.31 9.16 -18.62
N GLY A 226 29.96 9.78 -19.74
CA GLY A 226 30.77 9.73 -20.94
C GLY A 226 30.01 10.40 -22.07
N ARG A 227 30.62 11.36 -22.72
CA ARG A 227 30.08 12.02 -23.91
C ARG A 227 29.77 11.04 -25.06
N GLU A 228 30.32 9.83 -24.99
CA GLU A 228 30.18 8.80 -26.03
C GLU A 228 28.81 8.09 -26.02
N ASP A 229 28.13 8.02 -24.85
CA ASP A 229 26.82 7.35 -24.72
C ASP A 229 25.63 8.28 -24.82
N THR A 230 25.86 9.58 -25.06
CA THR A 230 24.78 10.56 -25.17
C THR A 230 24.16 10.49 -26.57
N PRO A 231 22.83 10.30 -26.70
CA PRO A 231 22.18 10.30 -27.99
C PRO A 231 22.54 11.56 -28.81
N PRO A 232 22.74 11.43 -30.14
CA PRO A 232 23.19 12.55 -30.98
C PRO A 232 22.30 13.80 -30.87
N CYS A 233 20.99 13.61 -30.67
CA CYS A 233 20.04 14.71 -30.47
C CYS A 233 20.31 15.50 -29.18
N ILE A 234 20.64 14.80 -28.08
CA ILE A 234 20.95 15.43 -26.79
C ILE A 234 22.33 16.12 -26.87
N SER A 235 23.34 15.42 -27.42
CA SER A 235 24.69 15.97 -27.62
C SER A 235 24.65 17.27 -28.45
N ARG A 236 23.77 17.34 -29.44
CA ARG A 236 23.60 18.56 -30.26
C ARG A 236 23.05 19.72 -29.43
N ILE A 237 22.05 19.47 -28.57
CA ILE A 237 21.46 20.52 -27.72
C ILE A 237 22.50 21.00 -26.66
N VAL A 238 23.20 20.04 -26.04
CA VAL A 238 24.27 20.38 -25.06
C VAL A 238 25.35 21.25 -25.69
N LYS A 239 25.86 20.86 -26.87
CA LYS A 239 26.87 21.69 -27.62
C LYS A 239 26.33 23.06 -27.95
N LYS A 240 25.05 23.17 -28.35
CA LYS A 240 24.39 24.46 -28.61
C LYS A 240 24.41 25.36 -27.37
N MET A 241 24.11 24.76 -26.19
CA MET A 241 24.12 25.49 -24.90
C MET A 241 25.57 25.88 -24.46
N GLU A 242 26.55 24.97 -24.65
CA GLU A 242 27.97 25.23 -24.35
C GLU A 242 28.55 26.37 -25.19
N ASN A 243 28.08 26.49 -26.45
CA ASN A 243 28.46 27.56 -27.35
C ASN A 243 27.78 28.92 -27.07
N GLY A 244 26.95 28.99 -26.03
CA GLY A 244 26.18 30.20 -25.68
C GLY A 244 25.01 30.49 -26.61
N GLU A 245 24.62 29.56 -27.47
CA GLU A 245 23.49 29.70 -28.33
C GLU A 245 22.16 29.51 -27.53
N ASN A 246 21.13 30.24 -27.94
CA ASN A 246 19.84 30.17 -27.24
C ASN A 246 19.12 28.84 -27.48
N ALA A 247 19.07 27.97 -26.46
CA ALA A 247 18.27 26.78 -26.48
C ALA A 247 16.81 27.11 -26.11
N SER A 248 15.87 26.56 -26.88
CA SER A 248 14.43 26.71 -26.61
C SER A 248 14.05 26.09 -25.25
N HIS A 249 12.90 26.50 -24.69
CA HIS A 249 12.42 25.93 -23.43
C HIS A 249 12.26 24.40 -23.51
N PHE A 250 11.80 23.89 -24.65
CA PHE A 250 11.66 22.46 -24.89
C PHE A 250 13.00 21.73 -24.95
N GLU A 251 14.02 22.30 -25.62
CA GLU A 251 15.37 21.75 -25.65
C GLU A 251 15.98 21.69 -24.23
N ARG A 252 15.81 22.74 -23.42
CA ARG A 252 16.27 22.76 -22.01
C ARG A 252 15.57 21.70 -21.18
N LEU A 253 14.25 21.51 -21.38
CA LEU A 253 13.48 20.47 -20.67
C LEU A 253 13.98 19.08 -21.04
N ILE A 254 14.22 18.80 -22.33
CA ILE A 254 14.76 17.52 -22.80
C ILE A 254 16.10 17.21 -22.14
N VAL A 255 17.03 18.17 -22.11
CA VAL A 255 18.34 17.99 -21.47
C VAL A 255 18.17 17.74 -19.97
N ALA A 256 17.34 18.52 -19.27
CA ALA A 256 17.11 18.37 -17.83
C ALA A 256 16.45 17.04 -17.45
N THR A 257 15.66 16.44 -18.35
CA THR A 257 15.05 15.13 -18.10
C THR A 257 15.95 13.96 -18.46
N PHE A 258 16.98 14.20 -19.29
CA PHE A 258 17.95 13.20 -19.71
C PHE A 258 19.16 13.10 -18.78
N MET A 259 19.61 14.21 -18.17
CA MET A 259 20.73 14.29 -17.25
C MET A 259 20.33 13.98 -15.81
#